data_d289162e52aae2d0f9d207ab8686038a
#
_entry.id   d289162e52aae2d0f9d207ab8686038a
#
_cell.length_a   1.000
_cell.length_b   1.000
_cell.length_c   1.000
_cell.angle_alpha   90.00
_cell.angle_beta   90.00
_cell.angle_gamma   90.00
#
_symmetry.space_group_name_H-M   'P 1'
#
loop_
_entity.id
_entity.type
_entity.pdbx_description
1 polymer ?
#
loop_
_entity_poly.entity_id
_entity_poly.type
_entity_poly.pdbx_seq_one_letter_code
_entity_poly.pdbx_strand_id
1 'polypeptide(L)'
;DEAYIEFGGGSGAAEAVGRGNVLVTRTFSKAWGLAGLRVGYGIGAPRLVEEVEKARGPFKVNAVAEAAAAAAVRGDRVWLDDVVAQTRAGRARLTAGLDALGYEALPSAANFVSARVPDAAAVTAALDASGIGVRGFSRLPVLGDVIRITVGPDAEIDALLAAVRTIPAGVVR
;
A
#
# COMPACT_ATOMS: atom_id res chain seq x y z
N ASP A 1 -4.80 4.96 -10.80
CA ASP A 1 -5.13 4.21 -9.60
C ASP A 1 -4.67 5.00 -8.37
N GLU A 2 -5.61 5.30 -7.49
CA GLU A 2 -5.39 6.04 -6.25
C GLU A 2 -5.60 5.15 -5.01
N ALA A 3 -5.22 3.87 -5.08
CA ALA A 3 -5.43 2.94 -3.97
C ALA A 3 -4.70 3.34 -2.66
N TYR A 4 -3.73 4.23 -2.72
CA TYR A 4 -2.95 4.71 -1.57
C TYR A 4 -3.07 6.23 -1.35
N ILE A 5 -4.07 6.88 -1.93
CA ILE A 5 -4.20 8.34 -1.96
C ILE A 5 -4.23 8.97 -0.57
N GLU A 6 -4.84 8.30 0.41
CA GLU A 6 -4.94 8.78 1.78
C GLU A 6 -3.56 8.96 2.43
N PHE A 7 -2.59 8.11 2.06
CA PHE A 7 -1.22 8.16 2.59
C PHE A 7 -0.32 9.15 1.86
N GLY A 8 -0.60 9.43 0.56
CA GLY A 8 0.27 10.24 -0.29
C GLY A 8 -0.22 11.67 -0.50
N GLY A 9 -1.49 11.83 -0.74
CA GLY A 9 -2.09 13.09 -1.17
C GLY A 9 -1.95 13.32 -2.70
N GLY A 10 -2.60 14.36 -3.19
CA GLY A 10 -2.58 14.72 -4.61
C GLY A 10 -3.50 13.85 -5.47
N SER A 11 -4.78 14.24 -5.64
CA SER A 11 -5.78 13.49 -6.39
C SER A 11 -6.07 14.08 -7.76
N GLY A 12 -6.19 13.21 -8.77
CA GLY A 12 -6.71 13.53 -10.11
C GLY A 12 -8.23 13.45 -10.24
N ALA A 13 -8.97 13.25 -9.14
CA ALA A 13 -10.41 13.02 -9.19
C ALA A 13 -11.19 14.19 -9.82
N ALA A 14 -10.83 15.44 -9.51
CA ALA A 14 -11.47 16.63 -10.09
C ALA A 14 -11.23 16.71 -11.62
N GLU A 15 -10.02 16.36 -12.06
CA GLU A 15 -9.67 16.31 -13.49
C GLU A 15 -10.42 15.17 -14.20
N ALA A 16 -10.58 14.01 -13.55
CA ALA A 16 -11.29 12.86 -14.12
C ALA A 16 -12.75 13.17 -14.43
N VAL A 17 -13.43 13.96 -13.62
CA VAL A 17 -14.82 14.37 -13.88
C VAL A 17 -14.94 15.23 -15.13
N GLY A 18 -13.94 16.08 -15.41
CA GLY A 18 -13.92 16.95 -16.58
C GLY A 18 -13.45 16.28 -17.88
N ARG A 19 -12.84 15.07 -17.80
CA ARG A 19 -12.27 14.37 -18.96
C ARG A 19 -13.04 13.10 -19.29
N GLY A 20 -13.46 12.96 -20.55
CA GLY A 20 -14.23 11.80 -21.01
C GLY A 20 -13.49 10.47 -21.08
N ASN A 21 -12.18 10.46 -20.87
CA ASN A 21 -11.30 9.28 -21.02
C ASN A 21 -10.45 8.99 -19.78
N VAL A 22 -10.76 9.58 -18.63
CA VAL A 22 -10.04 9.37 -17.37
C VAL A 22 -10.98 8.79 -16.31
N LEU A 23 -10.58 7.68 -15.71
CA LEU A 23 -11.24 7.06 -14.56
C LEU A 23 -10.23 6.97 -13.41
N VAL A 24 -10.52 7.62 -12.30
CA VAL A 24 -9.77 7.46 -11.06
C VAL A 24 -10.40 6.35 -10.23
N THR A 25 -9.60 5.37 -9.82
CA THR A 25 -10.06 4.26 -8.96
C THR A 25 -9.52 4.40 -7.54
N ARG A 26 -10.37 4.14 -6.54
CA ARG A 26 -10.05 4.13 -5.11
C ARG A 26 -10.57 2.87 -4.43
N THR A 27 -10.05 2.57 -3.26
CA THR A 27 -10.40 1.35 -2.53
C THR A 27 -10.60 1.61 -1.04
N PHE A 28 -11.47 0.83 -0.43
CA PHE A 28 -11.59 0.72 1.03
C PHE A 28 -10.63 -0.31 1.64
N SER A 29 -9.84 -0.98 0.81
CA SER A 29 -8.97 -2.10 1.23
C SER A 29 -7.68 -1.66 1.95
N LYS A 30 -7.33 -0.38 1.94
CA LYS A 30 -6.05 0.12 2.48
C LYS A 30 -6.28 0.98 3.72
N ALA A 31 -6.25 2.29 3.60
CA ALA A 31 -6.39 3.19 4.74
C ALA A 31 -7.69 2.98 5.54
N TRP A 32 -8.77 2.60 4.90
CA TRP A 32 -10.06 2.32 5.51
C TRP A 32 -10.17 0.94 6.20
N GLY A 33 -9.16 0.08 6.11
CA GLY A 33 -9.12 -1.20 6.81
C GLY A 33 -10.09 -2.30 6.32
N LEU A 34 -10.82 -2.09 5.23
CA LEU A 34 -11.90 -2.97 4.77
C LEU A 34 -11.46 -3.96 3.66
N ALA A 35 -10.21 -4.41 3.68
CA ALA A 35 -9.64 -5.26 2.62
C ALA A 35 -10.44 -6.55 2.37
N GLY A 36 -10.97 -7.17 3.43
CA GLY A 36 -11.77 -8.40 3.35
C GLY A 36 -13.12 -8.23 2.66
N LEU A 37 -13.66 -7.01 2.61
CA LEU A 37 -15.00 -6.74 2.06
C LEU A 37 -15.01 -6.54 0.54
N ARG A 38 -13.86 -6.41 -0.10
CA ARG A 38 -13.70 -6.30 -1.56
C ARG A 38 -14.51 -5.16 -2.18
N VAL A 39 -14.43 -3.96 -1.61
CA VAL A 39 -15.15 -2.78 -2.07
C VAL A 39 -14.20 -1.62 -2.41
N GLY A 40 -14.52 -0.93 -3.47
CA GLY A 40 -13.85 0.27 -3.97
C GLY A 40 -14.81 1.05 -4.87
N TYR A 41 -14.35 2.15 -5.42
CA TYR A 41 -15.15 2.99 -6.30
C TYR A 41 -14.32 3.66 -7.38
N GLY A 42 -15.00 4.04 -8.47
CA GLY A 42 -14.42 4.83 -9.56
C GLY A 42 -15.03 6.22 -9.62
N ILE A 43 -14.25 7.19 -10.04
CA ILE A 43 -14.64 8.58 -10.26
C ILE A 43 -14.27 8.95 -11.70
N GLY A 44 -15.23 9.43 -12.48
CA GLY A 44 -15.03 9.81 -13.87
C GLY A 44 -16.19 10.62 -14.43
N ALA A 45 -16.09 11.02 -15.70
CA ALA A 45 -17.18 11.67 -16.40
C ALA A 45 -18.41 10.72 -16.49
N PRO A 46 -19.65 11.24 -16.39
CA PRO A 46 -20.86 10.40 -16.39
C PRO A 46 -20.93 9.39 -17.54
N ARG A 47 -20.62 9.82 -18.77
CA ARG A 47 -20.60 8.91 -19.95
C ARG A 47 -19.62 7.76 -19.79
N LEU A 48 -18.42 8.01 -19.21
CA LEU A 48 -17.44 6.95 -18.99
C LEU A 48 -17.92 5.97 -17.91
N VAL A 49 -18.52 6.47 -16.84
CA VAL A 49 -19.10 5.63 -15.78
C VAL A 49 -20.24 4.77 -16.32
N GLU A 50 -21.11 5.32 -17.18
CA GLU A 50 -22.17 4.57 -17.85
C GLU A 50 -21.63 3.41 -18.70
N GLU A 51 -20.52 3.62 -19.45
CA GLU A 51 -19.90 2.55 -20.23
C GLU A 51 -19.29 1.45 -19.33
N VAL A 52 -18.69 1.83 -18.20
CA VAL A 52 -18.19 0.87 -17.22
C VAL A 52 -19.34 0.07 -16.59
N GLU A 53 -20.46 0.73 -16.28
CA GLU A 53 -21.66 0.05 -15.74
C GLU A 53 -22.24 -0.99 -16.70
N LYS A 54 -22.22 -0.75 -18.01
CA LYS A 54 -22.65 -1.75 -19.01
C LYS A 54 -21.83 -3.04 -18.98
N ALA A 55 -20.52 -2.93 -18.68
CA ALA A 55 -19.63 -4.09 -18.54
C ALA A 55 -19.72 -4.77 -17.17
N ARG A 56 -20.27 -4.07 -16.18
CA ARG A 56 -20.42 -4.58 -14.82
C ARG A 56 -21.59 -5.57 -14.73
N GLY A 57 -21.30 -6.82 -14.34
CA GLY A 57 -22.37 -7.78 -14.07
C GLY A 57 -23.20 -7.40 -12.83
N PRO A 58 -24.36 -8.02 -12.65
CA PRO A 58 -25.26 -7.75 -11.51
C PRO A 58 -24.60 -8.16 -10.18
N PHE A 59 -24.98 -7.49 -9.09
CA PHE A 59 -24.63 -7.84 -7.70
C PHE A 59 -23.12 -7.94 -7.42
N LYS A 60 -22.28 -7.12 -8.06
CA LYS A 60 -20.81 -7.16 -7.90
C LYS A 60 -20.32 -6.69 -6.53
N VAL A 61 -21.04 -5.79 -5.87
CA VAL A 61 -20.77 -5.38 -4.49
C VAL A 61 -21.80 -6.06 -3.59
N ASN A 62 -21.32 -6.76 -2.56
CA ASN A 62 -22.22 -7.39 -1.60
C ASN A 62 -22.78 -6.36 -0.62
N ALA A 63 -23.98 -6.60 -0.09
CA ALA A 63 -24.68 -5.65 0.76
C ALA A 63 -23.94 -5.32 2.07
N VAL A 64 -23.17 -6.27 2.62
CA VAL A 64 -22.38 -6.04 3.84
C VAL A 64 -21.23 -5.05 3.53
N ALA A 65 -20.53 -5.22 2.39
CA ALA A 65 -19.47 -4.33 1.98
C ALA A 65 -19.98 -2.91 1.72
N GLU A 66 -21.15 -2.77 1.08
CA GLU A 66 -21.78 -1.47 0.84
C GLU A 66 -22.15 -0.77 2.15
N ALA A 67 -22.82 -1.48 3.06
CA ALA A 67 -23.21 -0.94 4.35
C ALA A 67 -21.98 -0.53 5.20
N ALA A 68 -20.94 -1.37 5.24
CA ALA A 68 -19.72 -1.09 5.98
C ALA A 68 -18.96 0.11 5.40
N ALA A 69 -18.80 0.18 4.07
CA ALA A 69 -18.13 1.31 3.43
C ALA A 69 -18.89 2.63 3.68
N ALA A 70 -20.22 2.60 3.59
CA ALA A 70 -21.07 3.75 3.87
C ALA A 70 -20.99 4.19 5.35
N ALA A 71 -20.90 3.24 6.30
CA ALA A 71 -20.71 3.54 7.71
C ALA A 71 -19.33 4.17 7.98
N ALA A 72 -18.27 3.59 7.42
CA ALA A 72 -16.91 4.10 7.56
C ALA A 72 -16.77 5.54 7.06
N VAL A 73 -17.31 5.86 5.88
CA VAL A 73 -17.27 7.23 5.34
C VAL A 73 -18.00 8.23 6.23
N ARG A 74 -19.10 7.83 6.90
CA ARG A 74 -19.89 8.71 7.76
C ARG A 74 -19.30 8.90 9.14
N GLY A 75 -18.65 7.87 9.70
CA GLY A 75 -18.30 7.84 11.14
C GLY A 75 -16.80 7.75 11.44
N ASP A 76 -15.98 7.20 10.56
CA ASP A 76 -14.62 6.80 10.91
C ASP A 76 -13.52 7.78 10.44
N ARG A 77 -13.89 9.03 10.18
CA ARG A 77 -12.92 10.02 9.67
C ARG A 77 -11.77 10.27 10.64
N VAL A 78 -12.04 10.38 11.93
CA VAL A 78 -11.01 10.59 12.97
C VAL A 78 -10.06 9.39 13.02
N TRP A 79 -10.61 8.17 13.02
CA TRP A 79 -9.82 6.94 12.97
C TRP A 79 -8.95 6.87 11.70
N LEU A 80 -9.50 7.23 10.54
CA LEU A 80 -8.75 7.27 9.28
C LEU A 80 -7.56 8.23 9.36
N ASP A 81 -7.79 9.45 9.85
CA ASP A 81 -6.75 10.46 9.96
C ASP A 81 -5.63 10.01 10.92
N ASP A 82 -5.96 9.34 12.02
CA ASP A 82 -5.00 8.75 12.96
C ASP A 82 -4.19 7.63 12.32
N VAL A 83 -4.83 6.69 11.63
CA VAL A 83 -4.14 5.59 10.91
C VAL A 83 -3.20 6.14 9.83
N VAL A 84 -3.63 7.15 9.10
CA VAL A 84 -2.79 7.80 8.07
C VAL A 84 -1.58 8.48 8.71
N ALA A 85 -1.77 9.19 9.81
CA ALA A 85 -0.68 9.87 10.54
C ALA A 85 0.34 8.85 11.07
N GLN A 86 -0.11 7.78 11.74
CA GLN A 86 0.75 6.71 12.23
C GLN A 86 1.51 6.02 11.10
N THR A 87 0.83 5.70 10.00
CA THR A 87 1.47 5.07 8.84
C THR A 87 2.54 5.97 8.21
N ARG A 88 2.29 7.27 8.11
CA ARG A 88 3.29 8.23 7.60
C ARG A 88 4.53 8.31 8.51
N ALA A 89 4.33 8.36 9.82
CA ALA A 89 5.42 8.36 10.79
C ALA A 89 6.21 7.05 10.75
N GLY A 90 5.52 5.91 10.76
CA GLY A 90 6.14 4.58 10.66
C GLY A 90 6.90 4.39 9.34
N ARG A 91 6.36 4.89 8.22
CA ARG A 91 7.05 4.88 6.92
C ARG A 91 8.36 5.64 6.96
N ALA A 92 8.36 6.85 7.51
CA ALA A 92 9.58 7.65 7.64
C ALA A 92 10.63 6.94 8.52
N ARG A 93 10.20 6.36 9.65
CA ARG A 93 11.05 5.60 10.56
C ARG A 93 11.64 4.35 9.88
N LEU A 94 10.81 3.58 9.17
CA LEU A 94 11.23 2.38 8.46
C LEU A 94 12.25 2.73 7.35
N THR A 95 11.99 3.77 6.56
CA THR A 95 12.91 4.27 5.54
C THR A 95 14.26 4.61 6.16
N ALA A 96 14.29 5.46 7.18
CA ALA A 96 15.54 5.86 7.85
C ALA A 96 16.28 4.66 8.47
N GLY A 97 15.54 3.70 9.03
CA GLY A 97 16.11 2.48 9.60
C GLY A 97 16.77 1.58 8.55
N LEU A 98 16.14 1.40 7.40
CA LEU A 98 16.71 0.64 6.28
C LEU A 98 17.94 1.32 5.69
N ASP A 99 17.88 2.64 5.45
CA ASP A 99 19.03 3.42 4.93
C ASP A 99 20.23 3.34 5.89
N ALA A 100 20.00 3.44 7.21
CA ALA A 100 21.03 3.30 8.22
C ALA A 100 21.69 1.90 8.25
N LEU A 101 20.97 0.88 7.75
CA LEU A 101 21.47 -0.49 7.60
C LEU A 101 22.11 -0.76 6.22
N GLY A 102 22.18 0.27 5.36
CA GLY A 102 22.81 0.20 4.06
C GLY A 102 21.91 -0.31 2.93
N TYR A 103 20.60 -0.42 3.17
CA TYR A 103 19.61 -0.70 2.11
C TYR A 103 19.19 0.59 1.42
N GLU A 104 19.06 0.57 0.10
CA GLU A 104 18.50 1.70 -0.64
C GLU A 104 16.96 1.67 -0.54
N ALA A 105 16.40 2.42 0.39
CA ALA A 105 14.97 2.57 0.50
C ALA A 105 14.42 3.47 -0.60
N LEU A 106 13.46 2.97 -1.37
CA LEU A 106 12.85 3.71 -2.47
C LEU A 106 11.77 4.68 -1.95
N PRO A 107 11.63 5.87 -2.56
CA PRO A 107 10.58 6.81 -2.20
C PRO A 107 9.19 6.16 -2.24
N SER A 108 8.39 6.38 -1.22
CA SER A 108 7.05 5.82 -1.11
C SER A 108 6.02 6.85 -0.63
N ALA A 109 4.85 6.84 -1.27
CA ALA A 109 3.65 7.56 -0.85
C ALA A 109 2.52 6.60 -0.39
N ALA A 110 2.85 5.31 -0.20
CA ALA A 110 1.91 4.24 0.17
C ALA A 110 2.06 3.85 1.65
N ASN A 111 1.37 2.79 2.06
CA ASN A 111 1.53 2.16 3.38
C ASN A 111 2.63 1.07 3.41
N PHE A 112 3.60 1.15 2.54
CA PHE A 112 4.75 0.26 2.48
C PHE A 112 6.01 1.01 2.06
N VAL A 113 7.17 0.43 2.35
CA VAL A 113 8.47 0.84 1.83
C VAL A 113 9.00 -0.29 0.97
N SER A 114 9.59 0.03 -0.16
CA SER A 114 10.37 -0.93 -0.95
C SER A 114 11.85 -0.60 -0.80
N ALA A 115 12.70 -1.62 -0.68
CA ALA A 115 14.14 -1.44 -0.62
C ALA A 115 14.82 -2.35 -1.64
N ARG A 116 15.88 -1.86 -2.29
CA ARG A 116 16.73 -2.66 -3.16
C ARG A 116 17.55 -3.64 -2.32
N VAL A 117 17.69 -4.84 -2.82
CA VAL A 117 18.51 -5.90 -2.21
C VAL A 117 19.26 -6.67 -3.30
N PRO A 118 20.39 -7.30 -3.03
CA PRO A 118 21.12 -8.11 -4.01
C PRO A 118 20.37 -9.39 -4.41
N ASP A 119 19.67 -10.01 -3.46
CA ASP A 119 18.91 -11.25 -3.64
C ASP A 119 17.63 -11.19 -2.80
N ALA A 120 16.51 -10.90 -3.47
CA ALA A 120 15.21 -10.77 -2.81
C ALA A 120 14.71 -12.11 -2.21
N ALA A 121 15.06 -13.24 -2.83
CA ALA A 121 14.66 -14.55 -2.34
C ALA A 121 15.41 -14.91 -1.05
N ALA A 122 16.72 -14.68 -1.01
CA ALA A 122 17.53 -14.94 0.16
C ALA A 122 17.14 -14.05 1.35
N VAL A 123 16.95 -12.74 1.12
CA VAL A 123 16.49 -11.81 2.17
C VAL A 123 15.10 -12.17 2.70
N THR A 124 14.17 -12.51 1.80
CA THR A 124 12.82 -12.92 2.21
C THR A 124 12.86 -14.20 3.05
N ALA A 125 13.66 -15.20 2.64
CA ALA A 125 13.80 -16.44 3.40
C ALA A 125 14.43 -16.22 4.78
N ALA A 126 15.43 -15.34 4.89
CA ALA A 126 16.06 -15.02 6.18
C ALA A 126 15.11 -14.32 7.14
N LEU A 127 14.26 -13.40 6.63
CA LEU A 127 13.22 -12.73 7.43
C LEU A 127 12.11 -13.68 7.84
N ASP A 128 11.66 -14.55 6.92
CA ASP A 128 10.64 -15.59 7.19
C ASP A 128 11.10 -16.54 8.28
N ALA A 129 12.37 -16.96 8.28
CA ALA A 129 12.98 -17.76 9.35
C ALA A 129 12.95 -17.08 10.72
N SER A 130 12.85 -15.73 10.74
CA SER A 130 12.67 -14.93 11.94
C SER A 130 11.20 -14.63 12.27
N GLY A 131 10.26 -15.22 11.54
CA GLY A 131 8.82 -15.01 11.69
C GLY A 131 8.32 -13.69 11.09
N ILE A 132 9.10 -13.06 10.19
CA ILE A 132 8.75 -11.76 9.59
C ILE A 132 8.50 -11.94 8.10
N GLY A 133 7.22 -11.82 7.70
CA GLY A 133 6.79 -11.92 6.31
C GLY A 133 6.97 -10.61 5.54
N VAL A 134 7.77 -10.62 4.48
CA VAL A 134 7.90 -9.51 3.52
C VAL A 134 7.62 -10.00 2.10
N ARG A 135 7.39 -9.10 1.16
CA ARG A 135 7.19 -9.46 -0.25
C ARG A 135 8.47 -9.23 -1.06
N GLY A 136 9.11 -10.32 -1.54
CA GLY A 136 10.21 -10.26 -2.47
C GLY A 136 9.74 -10.15 -3.93
N PHE A 137 10.50 -9.41 -4.74
CA PHE A 137 10.38 -9.33 -6.19
C PHE A 137 11.77 -9.45 -6.79
N SER A 138 11.98 -10.44 -7.64
CA SER A 138 13.27 -10.66 -8.28
C SER A 138 13.24 -10.14 -9.73
N ARG A 139 14.36 -9.53 -10.13
CA ARG A 139 14.62 -9.09 -11.51
C ARG A 139 13.55 -8.15 -12.08
N LEU A 140 13.06 -7.21 -11.25
CA LEU A 140 12.18 -6.16 -11.77
C LEU A 140 12.93 -5.31 -12.82
N PRO A 141 12.30 -4.95 -13.94
CA PRO A 141 12.89 -4.00 -14.87
C PRO A 141 13.31 -2.71 -14.16
N VAL A 142 14.55 -2.24 -14.41
CA VAL A 142 15.15 -1.02 -13.83
C VAL A 142 15.46 -1.11 -12.33
N LEU A 143 14.64 -1.79 -11.52
CA LEU A 143 14.80 -1.85 -10.08
C LEU A 143 15.68 -3.01 -9.60
N GLY A 144 15.78 -4.10 -10.39
CA GLY A 144 16.46 -5.31 -9.94
C GLY A 144 15.67 -6.08 -8.90
N ASP A 145 16.35 -6.60 -7.90
CA ASP A 145 15.75 -7.30 -6.77
C ASP A 145 15.31 -6.31 -5.70
N VAL A 146 14.08 -6.45 -5.23
CA VAL A 146 13.44 -5.53 -4.29
C VAL A 146 12.65 -6.33 -3.25
N ILE A 147 12.71 -5.93 -2.00
CA ILE A 147 11.73 -6.35 -0.99
C ILE A 147 10.74 -5.23 -0.72
N ARG A 148 9.47 -5.57 -0.52
CA ARG A 148 8.41 -4.64 -0.12
C ARG A 148 7.93 -4.98 1.28
N ILE A 149 7.99 -3.99 2.15
CA ILE A 149 7.70 -4.10 3.57
C ILE A 149 6.48 -3.22 3.87
N THR A 150 5.40 -3.81 4.35
CA THR A 150 4.24 -3.04 4.82
C THR A 150 4.59 -2.33 6.12
N VAL A 151 4.18 -1.08 6.25
CA VAL A 151 4.37 -0.31 7.49
C VAL A 151 3.39 -0.83 8.53
N GLY A 152 3.91 -1.42 9.59
CA GLY A 152 3.18 -1.87 10.77
C GLY A 152 3.34 -0.92 11.96
N PRO A 153 2.83 -1.30 13.14
CA PRO A 153 3.10 -0.63 14.41
C PRO A 153 4.60 -0.55 14.71
N ASP A 154 4.99 0.37 15.59
CA ASP A 154 6.39 0.60 15.95
C ASP A 154 7.13 -0.66 16.41
N ALA A 155 6.47 -1.53 17.18
CA ALA A 155 7.06 -2.79 17.65
C ALA A 155 7.39 -3.74 16.49
N GLU A 156 6.58 -3.78 15.44
CA GLU A 156 6.85 -4.60 14.24
C GLU A 156 7.99 -4.01 13.41
N ILE A 157 8.07 -2.67 13.31
CA ILE A 157 9.18 -1.98 12.66
C ILE A 157 10.49 -2.28 13.40
N ASP A 158 10.50 -2.25 14.74
CA ASP A 158 11.66 -2.58 15.55
C ASP A 158 12.10 -4.02 15.36
N ALA A 159 11.17 -4.96 15.40
CA ALA A 159 11.44 -6.37 15.18
C ALA A 159 12.04 -6.61 13.78
N LEU A 160 11.48 -5.99 12.75
CA LEU A 160 12.00 -6.07 11.39
C LEU A 160 13.43 -5.52 11.32
N LEU A 161 13.68 -4.30 11.81
CA LEU A 161 15.00 -3.69 11.74
C LEU A 161 16.04 -4.47 12.55
N ALA A 162 15.64 -5.09 13.66
CA ALA A 162 16.49 -6.01 14.40
C ALA A 162 16.84 -7.27 13.60
N ALA A 163 15.86 -7.90 12.96
CA ALA A 163 16.08 -9.08 12.13
C ALA A 163 16.95 -8.77 10.90
N VAL A 164 16.71 -7.65 10.23
CA VAL A 164 17.51 -7.20 9.08
C VAL A 164 19.00 -7.06 9.45
N ARG A 165 19.34 -6.59 10.65
CA ARG A 165 20.74 -6.49 11.13
C ARG A 165 21.44 -7.83 11.23
N THR A 166 20.73 -8.92 11.40
CA THR A 166 21.30 -10.27 11.54
C THR A 166 21.52 -10.96 10.20
N ILE A 167 21.02 -10.42 9.10
CA ILE A 167 21.20 -10.99 7.76
C ILE A 167 22.67 -10.81 7.35
N PRO A 168 23.36 -11.89 6.92
CA PRO A 168 24.75 -11.83 6.55
C PRO A 168 25.05 -10.80 5.46
N ALA A 169 26.15 -10.06 5.57
CA ALA A 169 26.53 -9.00 4.62
C ALA A 169 26.63 -9.48 3.16
N GLY A 170 26.93 -10.75 2.91
CA GLY A 170 26.96 -11.35 1.57
C GLY A 170 25.57 -11.52 0.91
N VAL A 171 24.48 -11.34 1.67
CA VAL A 171 23.09 -11.36 1.19
C VAL A 171 22.55 -9.94 1.05
N VAL A 172 23.22 -8.97 1.66
CA VAL A 172 22.79 -7.57 1.81
C VAL A 172 23.57 -6.60 0.91
N ARG A 173 24.78 -6.98 0.43
CA ARG A 173 25.71 -6.12 -0.34
C ARG A 173 26.16 -6.80 -1.62
#